data_b3a24d870f97157a08cff6aad17fddff
#
_entry.id   b3a24d870f97157a08cff6aad17fddff
#
_cell.length_a   1.000
_cell.length_b   1.000
_cell.length_c   1.000
_cell.angle_alpha   90.00
_cell.angle_beta   90.00
_cell.angle_gamma   90.00
#
_symmetry.space_group_name_H-M   'P 1'
#
loop_
_entity.id
_entity.type
_entity.pdbx_description
1 polymer ?
#
loop_
_entity_poly.entity_id
_entity_poly.type
_entity_poly.pdbx_seq_one_letter_code
_entity_poly.pdbx_strand_id
1 'polypeptide(L)'
;SLSGFLAGALTKISMSLVNNSKFNIVAYVIRKMAENVAEWIEGEIINGTGGKIDGVSKVTAAVTAAASAAVTSDELIDLQESIPDKLKSNCIWVMSRATRKSIRKLKDGDGNYLLNKDATAKWGYSLFGHDVYVSQNMPDMAAGKRAILYLDPSGIAVKVSETPSVQVLREKFADEHAVGVICWMEVDSKVEDTQKVAVLAMKASA
;
A
#
# COMPACT_ATOMS: atom_id res chain seq x y z
N SER A 1 12.50 -9.45 15.72
CA SER A 1 13.07 -8.11 15.90
C SER A 1 12.88 -7.30 14.64
N LEU A 2 12.72 -5.99 14.77
CA LEU A 2 12.71 -5.02 13.68
C LEU A 2 14.13 -4.47 13.56
N SER A 3 14.74 -4.58 12.38
CA SER A 3 16.09 -4.09 12.10
C SER A 3 16.04 -2.60 11.75
N GLY A 4 15.95 -2.28 10.55
CA GLY A 4 15.96 -0.97 9.92
C GLY A 4 16.72 -1.06 8.62
N PHE A 5 16.08 -0.64 7.54
CA PHE A 5 16.68 -0.65 6.22
C PHE A 5 16.76 0.77 5.70
N LEU A 6 17.99 1.18 5.39
CA LEU A 6 18.24 2.51 4.86
C LEU A 6 17.75 2.59 3.41
N ALA A 7 16.88 3.55 3.16
CA ALA A 7 16.40 3.90 1.84
C ALA A 7 16.80 5.34 1.52
N GLY A 8 17.14 5.60 0.27
CA GLY A 8 17.51 6.95 -0.17
C GLY A 8 16.97 7.25 -1.57
N ALA A 9 16.59 8.49 -1.78
CA ALA A 9 16.20 9.00 -3.08
C ALA A 9 17.03 10.25 -3.40
N LEU A 10 17.57 10.32 -4.62
CA LEU A 10 18.34 11.45 -5.11
C LEU A 10 17.71 11.99 -6.39
N THR A 11 17.49 13.29 -6.44
CA THR A 11 17.05 13.99 -7.65
C THR A 11 18.00 15.14 -7.96
N LYS A 12 18.36 15.30 -9.23
CA LYS A 12 19.14 16.44 -9.72
C LYS A 12 18.24 17.46 -10.43
N ILE A 13 18.48 18.73 -10.17
CA ILE A 13 17.75 19.85 -10.79
C ILE A 13 18.80 20.75 -11.44
N SER A 14 18.62 21.07 -12.73
CA SER A 14 19.51 22.02 -13.41
C SER A 14 19.43 23.41 -12.77
N MET A 15 20.57 24.04 -12.55
CA MET A 15 20.65 25.41 -12.04
C MET A 15 19.94 26.42 -12.98
N SER A 16 19.97 26.18 -14.29
CA SER A 16 19.22 26.98 -15.26
C SER A 16 17.71 26.93 -14.99
N LEU A 17 17.17 25.75 -14.62
CA LEU A 17 15.77 25.63 -14.25
C LEU A 17 15.47 26.36 -12.94
N VAL A 18 16.38 26.28 -11.96
CA VAL A 18 16.22 26.97 -10.67
C VAL A 18 16.19 28.49 -10.88
N ASN A 19 17.07 29.01 -11.72
CA ASN A 19 17.20 30.44 -11.96
C ASN A 19 16.06 31.02 -12.84
N ASN A 20 15.58 30.26 -13.82
CA ASN A 20 14.56 30.71 -14.78
C ASN A 20 13.13 30.41 -14.32
N SER A 21 12.94 29.68 -13.23
CA SER A 21 11.63 29.35 -12.72
C SER A 21 10.98 30.53 -11.99
N LYS A 22 9.72 30.81 -12.30
CA LYS A 22 8.91 31.86 -11.64
C LYS A 22 8.45 31.43 -10.23
N PHE A 23 8.66 30.18 -9.85
CA PHE A 23 8.31 29.61 -8.53
C PHE A 23 9.50 28.84 -7.95
N ASN A 24 9.47 28.60 -6.64
CA ASN A 24 10.52 27.85 -5.97
C ASN A 24 10.49 26.38 -6.37
N ILE A 25 11.25 26.03 -7.43
CA ILE A 25 11.31 24.67 -7.98
C ILE A 25 11.91 23.68 -6.97
N VAL A 26 12.84 24.12 -6.12
CA VAL A 26 13.46 23.25 -5.10
C VAL A 26 12.42 22.83 -4.07
N ALA A 27 11.60 23.76 -3.58
CA ALA A 27 10.52 23.46 -2.66
C ALA A 27 9.45 22.54 -3.28
N TYR A 28 9.17 22.72 -4.57
CA TYR A 28 8.27 21.83 -5.31
C TYR A 28 8.82 20.41 -5.39
N VAL A 29 10.10 20.25 -5.73
CA VAL A 29 10.76 18.94 -5.82
C VAL A 29 10.82 18.25 -4.45
N ILE A 30 11.11 18.98 -3.37
CA ILE A 30 11.09 18.45 -2.00
C ILE A 30 9.72 17.86 -1.67
N ARG A 31 8.64 18.59 -1.97
CA ARG A 31 7.27 18.10 -1.75
C ARG A 31 6.96 16.84 -2.56
N LYS A 32 7.33 16.83 -3.84
CA LYS A 32 7.14 15.64 -4.69
C LYS A 32 7.96 14.44 -4.22
N MET A 33 9.17 14.69 -3.73
CA MET A 33 9.99 13.63 -3.14
C MET A 33 9.34 13.07 -1.88
N ALA A 34 8.77 13.91 -1.01
CA ALA A 34 8.06 13.45 0.17
C ALA A 34 6.82 12.60 -0.17
N GLU A 35 6.04 13.00 -1.18
CA GLU A 35 4.90 12.21 -1.69
C GLU A 35 5.36 10.84 -2.20
N ASN A 36 6.42 10.79 -3.00
CA ASN A 36 6.96 9.53 -3.55
C ASN A 36 7.54 8.62 -2.47
N VAL A 37 8.17 9.20 -1.44
CA VAL A 37 8.68 8.44 -0.29
C VAL A 37 7.53 7.82 0.51
N ALA A 38 6.44 8.56 0.73
CA ALA A 38 5.26 8.04 1.40
C ALA A 38 4.61 6.88 0.61
N GLU A 39 4.48 7.01 -0.70
CA GLU A 39 3.97 5.95 -1.58
C GLU A 39 4.89 4.72 -1.58
N TRP A 40 6.22 4.92 -1.56
CA TRP A 40 7.18 3.84 -1.46
C TRP A 40 7.06 3.10 -0.13
N ILE A 41 6.93 3.81 1.00
CA ILE A 41 6.73 3.19 2.34
C ILE A 41 5.46 2.32 2.33
N GLU A 42 4.36 2.84 1.79
CA GLU A 42 3.12 2.07 1.65
C GLU A 42 3.36 0.78 0.84
N GLY A 43 4.08 0.88 -0.27
CA GLY A 43 4.47 -0.26 -1.09
C GLY A 43 5.29 -1.31 -0.33
N GLU A 44 6.24 -0.87 0.50
CA GLU A 44 7.05 -1.76 1.32
C GLU A 44 6.24 -2.42 2.45
N ILE A 45 5.34 -1.69 3.11
CA ILE A 45 4.45 -2.27 4.12
C ILE A 45 3.54 -3.34 3.50
N ILE A 46 3.00 -3.10 2.31
CA ILE A 46 2.10 -4.04 1.64
C ILE A 46 2.86 -5.24 1.07
N ASN A 47 3.87 -5.01 0.23
CA ASN A 47 4.52 -6.05 -0.56
C ASN A 47 5.84 -6.51 0.04
N GLY A 48 6.59 -5.60 0.64
CA GLY A 48 7.93 -5.81 1.18
C GLY A 48 8.99 -6.12 0.13
N THR A 49 10.20 -5.69 0.36
CA THR A 49 11.36 -6.10 -0.44
C THR A 49 11.93 -7.38 0.12
N GLY A 50 11.94 -8.45 -0.68
CA GLY A 50 12.36 -9.78 -0.24
C GLY A 50 13.73 -9.80 0.44
N GLY A 51 13.80 -10.37 1.64
CA GLY A 51 15.01 -10.47 2.44
C GLY A 51 15.37 -9.23 3.25
N LYS A 52 14.54 -8.17 3.19
CA LYS A 52 14.68 -6.93 3.98
C LYS A 52 13.39 -6.67 4.76
N ILE A 53 12.42 -6.01 4.13
CA ILE A 53 11.15 -5.66 4.75
C ILE A 53 10.13 -6.77 4.50
N ASP A 54 9.46 -7.23 5.55
CA ASP A 54 8.40 -8.24 5.45
C ASP A 54 7.06 -7.55 5.18
N GLY A 55 6.58 -7.64 3.94
CA GLY A 55 5.28 -7.09 3.56
C GLY A 55 4.11 -7.90 4.09
N VAL A 56 3.02 -7.21 4.40
CA VAL A 56 1.76 -7.82 4.89
C VAL A 56 1.21 -8.86 3.92
N SER A 57 1.33 -8.62 2.62
CA SER A 57 0.89 -9.55 1.59
C SER A 57 1.63 -10.90 1.61
N LYS A 58 2.76 -11.02 2.30
CA LYS A 58 3.53 -12.27 2.42
C LYS A 58 3.02 -13.21 3.50
N VAL A 59 2.12 -12.77 4.36
CA VAL A 59 1.43 -13.65 5.32
C VAL A 59 0.75 -14.79 4.56
N THR A 60 0.71 -15.97 5.16
CA THR A 60 0.03 -17.14 4.57
C THR A 60 -1.40 -16.78 4.18
N ALA A 61 -1.80 -17.10 2.96
CA ALA A 61 -3.14 -16.81 2.49
C ALA A 61 -4.17 -17.59 3.31
N ALA A 62 -5.16 -16.87 3.85
CA ALA A 62 -6.27 -17.46 4.59
C ALA A 62 -7.27 -18.14 3.63
N VAL A 63 -7.47 -17.49 2.45
CA VAL A 63 -8.38 -17.99 1.41
C VAL A 63 -7.65 -18.00 0.07
N THR A 64 -7.88 -19.05 -0.72
CA THR A 64 -7.43 -19.12 -2.11
C THR A 64 -8.65 -19.11 -3.03
N ALA A 65 -8.75 -18.13 -3.90
CA ALA A 65 -9.84 -18.00 -4.86
C ALA A 65 -9.90 -19.20 -5.82
N ALA A 66 -11.10 -19.61 -6.20
CA ALA A 66 -11.33 -20.68 -7.16
C ALA A 66 -10.91 -20.30 -8.59
N ALA A 67 -10.95 -19.00 -8.91
CA ALA A 67 -10.55 -18.46 -10.20
C ALA A 67 -9.24 -17.65 -10.11
N SER A 68 -8.54 -17.51 -11.24
CA SER A 68 -7.29 -16.75 -11.32
C SER A 68 -7.49 -15.24 -11.51
N ALA A 69 -8.68 -14.79 -11.92
CA ALA A 69 -8.95 -13.39 -12.25
C ALA A 69 -10.34 -12.90 -11.80
N ALA A 70 -11.05 -13.68 -10.98
CA ALA A 70 -12.35 -13.33 -10.43
C ALA A 70 -12.46 -13.82 -8.99
N VAL A 71 -13.28 -13.15 -8.20
CA VAL A 71 -13.57 -13.48 -6.80
C VAL A 71 -15.09 -13.53 -6.63
N THR A 72 -15.57 -14.46 -5.84
CA THR A 72 -16.99 -14.61 -5.49
C THR A 72 -17.30 -13.88 -4.17
N SER A 73 -18.60 -13.66 -3.90
CA SER A 73 -19.05 -13.12 -2.61
C SER A 73 -18.72 -14.06 -1.45
N ASP A 74 -18.84 -15.36 -1.67
CA ASP A 74 -18.58 -16.36 -0.64
C ASP A 74 -17.10 -16.35 -0.20
N GLU A 75 -16.18 -16.25 -1.16
CA GLU A 75 -14.74 -16.13 -0.87
C GLU A 75 -14.39 -14.85 -0.10
N LEU A 76 -15.14 -13.75 -0.31
CA LEU A 76 -14.97 -12.52 0.47
C LEU A 76 -15.52 -12.68 1.90
N ILE A 77 -16.63 -13.39 2.06
CA ILE A 77 -17.18 -13.73 3.37
C ILE A 77 -16.20 -14.65 4.12
N ASP A 78 -15.70 -15.69 3.47
CA ASP A 78 -14.71 -16.61 4.06
C ASP A 78 -13.45 -15.86 4.53
N LEU A 79 -13.00 -14.87 3.74
CA LEU A 79 -11.88 -14.04 4.12
C LEU A 79 -12.19 -13.17 5.36
N GLN A 80 -13.37 -12.58 5.44
CA GLN A 80 -13.81 -11.82 6.60
C GLN A 80 -13.91 -12.70 7.85
N GLU A 81 -14.47 -13.90 7.71
CA GLU A 81 -14.66 -14.85 8.82
C GLU A 81 -13.36 -15.52 9.29
N SER A 82 -12.28 -15.41 8.51
CA SER A 82 -10.96 -15.91 8.92
C SER A 82 -10.35 -15.12 10.08
N ILE A 83 -10.83 -13.89 10.36
CA ILE A 83 -10.43 -13.09 11.52
C ILE A 83 -11.45 -13.25 12.63
N PRO A 84 -11.03 -13.53 13.88
CA PRO A 84 -11.94 -13.63 15.02
C PRO A 84 -12.74 -12.35 15.26
N ASP A 85 -14.03 -12.47 15.63
CA ASP A 85 -14.96 -11.33 15.78
C ASP A 85 -14.45 -10.24 16.72
N LYS A 86 -13.77 -10.62 17.80
CA LYS A 86 -13.18 -9.68 18.77
C LYS A 86 -12.13 -8.73 18.16
N LEU A 87 -11.57 -9.09 17.00
CA LEU A 87 -10.52 -8.33 16.31
C LEU A 87 -11.06 -7.59 15.07
N LYS A 88 -12.33 -7.80 14.69
CA LYS A 88 -12.91 -7.21 13.46
C LYS A 88 -13.22 -5.73 13.56
N SER A 89 -13.32 -5.15 14.77
CA SER A 89 -13.85 -3.79 14.98
C SER A 89 -13.15 -2.69 14.18
N ASN A 90 -11.85 -2.80 13.97
CA ASN A 90 -11.03 -1.83 13.25
C ASN A 90 -10.49 -2.35 11.92
N CYS A 91 -11.01 -3.48 11.44
CA CYS A 91 -10.55 -4.06 10.20
C CYS A 91 -10.94 -3.21 8.99
N ILE A 92 -10.08 -3.22 8.00
CA ILE A 92 -10.27 -2.57 6.71
C ILE A 92 -9.98 -3.54 5.58
N TRP A 93 -10.62 -3.32 4.46
CA TRP A 93 -10.31 -3.97 3.19
C TRP A 93 -9.24 -3.18 2.44
N VAL A 94 -8.22 -3.85 1.95
CA VAL A 94 -7.19 -3.22 1.11
C VAL A 94 -7.08 -3.97 -0.21
N MET A 95 -7.21 -3.24 -1.32
CA MET A 95 -7.21 -3.82 -2.65
C MET A 95 -6.82 -2.81 -3.73
N SER A 96 -6.53 -3.28 -4.94
CA SER A 96 -6.29 -2.39 -6.07
C SER A 96 -7.61 -1.77 -6.61
N ARG A 97 -7.46 -0.69 -7.39
CA ARG A 97 -8.61 -0.05 -8.05
C ARG A 97 -9.32 -0.99 -9.02
N ALA A 98 -8.59 -1.85 -9.73
CA ALA A 98 -9.16 -2.80 -10.67
C ALA A 98 -9.94 -3.90 -9.92
N THR A 99 -9.39 -4.41 -8.82
CA THR A 99 -10.07 -5.37 -7.94
C THR A 99 -11.36 -4.78 -7.37
N ARG A 100 -11.31 -3.56 -6.82
CA ARG A 100 -12.51 -2.87 -6.36
C ARG A 100 -13.57 -2.72 -7.45
N LYS A 101 -13.16 -2.36 -8.70
CA LYS A 101 -14.09 -2.26 -9.83
C LYS A 101 -14.79 -3.59 -10.12
N SER A 102 -14.08 -4.70 -10.00
CA SER A 102 -14.65 -6.04 -10.21
C SER A 102 -15.62 -6.41 -9.10
N ILE A 103 -15.25 -6.19 -7.83
CA ILE A 103 -16.12 -6.45 -6.66
C ILE A 103 -17.39 -5.59 -6.71
N ARG A 104 -17.30 -4.33 -7.16
CA ARG A 104 -18.49 -3.48 -7.36
C ARG A 104 -19.50 -3.99 -8.37
N LYS A 105 -19.10 -4.90 -9.25
CA LYS A 105 -20.00 -5.54 -10.21
C LYS A 105 -20.64 -6.81 -9.68
N LEU A 106 -20.19 -7.30 -8.53
CA LEU A 106 -20.83 -8.43 -7.87
C LEU A 106 -22.20 -8.02 -7.37
N LYS A 107 -23.17 -8.90 -7.61
CA LYS A 107 -24.56 -8.73 -7.23
C LYS A 107 -25.00 -9.90 -6.35
N ASP A 108 -25.95 -9.62 -5.48
CA ASP A 108 -26.66 -10.65 -4.74
C ASP A 108 -27.70 -11.38 -5.64
N GLY A 109 -28.43 -12.34 -5.06
CA GLY A 109 -29.48 -13.09 -5.77
C GLY A 109 -30.64 -12.22 -6.27
N ASP A 110 -30.83 -11.05 -5.68
CA ASP A 110 -31.89 -10.08 -6.02
C ASP A 110 -31.40 -9.01 -7.01
N GLY A 111 -30.12 -9.07 -7.41
CA GLY A 111 -29.53 -8.15 -8.38
C GLY A 111 -28.95 -6.86 -7.78
N ASN A 112 -28.91 -6.70 -6.44
CA ASN A 112 -28.29 -5.55 -5.78
C ASN A 112 -26.78 -5.67 -5.76
N TYR A 113 -26.07 -4.53 -5.80
CA TYR A 113 -24.62 -4.52 -5.72
C TYR A 113 -24.16 -4.72 -4.26
N LEU A 114 -23.19 -5.63 -4.05
CA LEU A 114 -22.65 -5.94 -2.73
C LEU A 114 -21.82 -4.80 -2.16
N LEU A 115 -20.99 -4.14 -3.00
CA LEU A 115 -20.18 -3.01 -2.60
C LEU A 115 -20.95 -1.71 -2.80
N ASN A 116 -21.43 -1.13 -1.72
CA ASN A 116 -22.19 0.11 -1.74
C ASN A 116 -21.26 1.33 -1.61
N LYS A 117 -21.66 2.42 -2.27
CA LYS A 117 -21.09 3.74 -2.00
C LYS A 117 -21.72 4.25 -0.71
N ASP A 118 -20.89 4.49 0.28
CA ASP A 118 -21.29 4.97 1.59
C ASP A 118 -20.68 6.36 1.83
N ALA A 119 -21.53 7.35 2.05
CA ALA A 119 -21.10 8.72 2.32
C ALA A 119 -20.46 8.86 3.70
N THR A 120 -20.70 7.93 4.61
CA THR A 120 -20.14 7.92 5.97
C THR A 120 -18.83 7.17 6.06
N ALA A 121 -18.53 6.29 5.09
CA ALA A 121 -17.28 5.54 5.03
C ALA A 121 -16.09 6.48 4.79
N LYS A 122 -15.00 6.27 5.51
CA LYS A 122 -13.77 7.08 5.47
C LYS A 122 -13.22 7.28 4.05
N TRP A 123 -13.34 6.26 3.20
CA TRP A 123 -12.89 6.30 1.80
C TRP A 123 -14.04 6.15 0.79
N GLY A 124 -15.29 6.38 1.22
CA GLY A 124 -16.47 6.44 0.36
C GLY A 124 -17.02 5.10 -0.12
N TYR A 125 -16.50 3.99 0.39
CA TYR A 125 -17.00 2.63 0.11
C TYR A 125 -16.88 1.75 1.33
N SER A 126 -17.94 0.99 1.62
CA SER A 126 -17.96 -0.05 2.64
C SER A 126 -18.32 -1.40 2.02
N LEU A 127 -17.68 -2.46 2.49
CA LEU A 127 -17.93 -3.84 2.12
C LEU A 127 -18.16 -4.66 3.39
N PHE A 128 -19.33 -5.28 3.52
CA PHE A 128 -19.71 -6.05 4.71
C PHE A 128 -19.47 -5.30 6.04
N GLY A 129 -19.80 -4.00 6.08
CA GLY A 129 -19.68 -3.17 7.28
C GLY A 129 -18.29 -2.60 7.56
N HIS A 130 -17.29 -2.87 6.73
CA HIS A 130 -15.91 -2.37 6.89
C HIS A 130 -15.48 -1.49 5.72
N ASP A 131 -14.64 -0.50 6.02
CA ASP A 131 -14.14 0.46 5.04
C ASP A 131 -13.23 -0.20 3.99
N VAL A 132 -13.33 0.27 2.74
CA VAL A 132 -12.51 -0.20 1.62
C VAL A 132 -11.45 0.85 1.28
N TYR A 133 -10.19 0.54 1.57
CA TYR A 133 -9.04 1.31 1.16
C TYR A 133 -8.50 0.82 -0.19
N VAL A 134 -8.17 1.75 -1.07
CA VAL A 134 -7.61 1.42 -2.40
C VAL A 134 -6.18 1.90 -2.49
N SER A 135 -5.26 0.95 -2.66
CA SER A 135 -3.85 1.22 -2.88
C SER A 135 -3.44 0.89 -4.32
N GLN A 136 -2.57 1.72 -4.87
CA GLN A 136 -1.93 1.45 -6.16
C GLN A 136 -0.83 0.39 -6.05
N ASN A 137 -0.32 0.18 -4.83
CA ASN A 137 0.71 -0.82 -4.54
C ASN A 137 0.15 -2.24 -4.42
N MET A 138 -1.17 -2.40 -4.36
CA MET A 138 -1.81 -3.71 -4.38
C MET A 138 -1.85 -4.28 -5.81
N PRO A 139 -1.48 -5.55 -6.00
CA PRO A 139 -1.59 -6.20 -7.29
C PRO A 139 -3.06 -6.35 -7.71
N ASP A 140 -3.29 -6.30 -9.01
CA ASP A 140 -4.58 -6.66 -9.59
C ASP A 140 -4.82 -8.17 -9.49
N MET A 141 -6.09 -8.58 -9.62
CA MET A 141 -6.46 -9.98 -9.65
C MET A 141 -5.82 -10.67 -10.86
N ALA A 142 -4.79 -11.46 -10.60
CA ALA A 142 -4.08 -12.27 -11.58
C ALA A 142 -3.60 -13.57 -10.92
N ALA A 143 -3.35 -14.59 -11.73
CA ALA A 143 -2.94 -15.90 -11.24
C ALA A 143 -1.80 -15.84 -10.22
N GLY A 144 -2.00 -16.46 -9.06
CA GLY A 144 -1.05 -16.54 -7.97
C GLY A 144 -0.79 -15.22 -7.22
N LYS A 145 -1.46 -14.13 -7.58
CA LYS A 145 -1.31 -12.83 -6.89
C LYS A 145 -2.20 -12.77 -5.65
N ARG A 146 -1.74 -12.03 -4.66
CA ARG A 146 -2.45 -11.72 -3.42
C ARG A 146 -3.17 -10.39 -3.60
N ALA A 147 -4.42 -10.45 -4.07
CA ALA A 147 -5.13 -9.29 -4.61
C ALA A 147 -5.97 -8.55 -3.58
N ILE A 148 -6.31 -9.17 -2.46
CA ILE A 148 -7.16 -8.61 -1.43
C ILE A 148 -6.56 -8.90 -0.05
N LEU A 149 -6.51 -7.87 0.80
CA LEU A 149 -6.18 -7.98 2.21
C LEU A 149 -7.39 -7.54 3.04
N TYR A 150 -7.67 -8.26 4.11
CA TYR A 150 -8.59 -7.85 5.15
C TYR A 150 -7.81 -7.86 6.46
N LEU A 151 -7.64 -6.71 7.09
CA LEU A 151 -6.72 -6.58 8.21
C LEU A 151 -7.10 -5.46 9.18
N ASP A 152 -6.71 -5.62 10.45
CA ASP A 152 -6.63 -4.54 11.42
C ASP A 152 -5.21 -3.93 11.36
N PRO A 153 -5.07 -2.63 11.05
CA PRO A 153 -3.77 -1.97 10.98
C PRO A 153 -2.93 -2.09 12.27
N SER A 154 -3.57 -2.27 13.43
CA SER A 154 -2.87 -2.45 14.71
C SER A 154 -2.10 -3.78 14.80
N GLY A 155 -2.31 -4.71 13.86
CA GLY A 155 -1.54 -5.96 13.76
C GLY A 155 -0.20 -5.81 13.05
N ILE A 156 0.13 -4.60 12.56
CA ILE A 156 1.36 -4.31 11.82
C ILE A 156 2.24 -3.39 12.65
N ALA A 157 3.45 -3.84 12.96
CA ALA A 157 4.47 -3.01 13.58
C ALA A 157 5.33 -2.34 12.50
N VAL A 158 5.42 -1.02 12.54
CA VAL A 158 6.29 -0.22 11.67
C VAL A 158 7.29 0.52 12.53
N LYS A 159 8.57 0.33 12.25
CA LYS A 159 9.67 1.02 12.92
C LYS A 159 10.25 2.04 11.94
N VAL A 160 10.30 3.28 12.36
CA VAL A 160 11.02 4.35 11.66
C VAL A 160 12.20 4.74 12.56
N SER A 161 13.40 4.29 12.20
CA SER A 161 14.63 4.55 12.98
C SER A 161 15.18 5.93 12.69
N GLU A 162 15.14 6.33 11.41
CA GLU A 162 15.51 7.67 10.96
C GLU A 162 14.34 8.29 10.20
N THR A 163 13.84 9.42 10.72
CA THR A 163 12.79 10.18 10.05
C THR A 163 13.30 10.72 8.71
N PRO A 164 12.46 10.80 7.68
CA PRO A 164 12.85 11.31 6.39
C PRO A 164 13.57 12.66 6.52
N SER A 165 14.85 12.68 6.20
CA SER A 165 15.68 13.89 6.21
C SER A 165 15.96 14.32 4.77
N VAL A 166 15.66 15.57 4.44
CA VAL A 166 15.89 16.12 3.10
C VAL A 166 17.04 17.10 3.15
N GLN A 167 18.06 16.86 2.33
CA GLN A 167 19.22 17.73 2.20
C GLN A 167 19.35 18.26 0.78
N VAL A 168 19.69 19.54 0.66
CA VAL A 168 19.96 20.20 -0.62
C VAL A 168 21.48 20.26 -0.83
N LEU A 169 21.96 19.53 -1.84
CA LEU A 169 23.36 19.40 -2.17
C LEU A 169 23.72 20.40 -3.29
N ARG A 170 24.30 21.53 -2.94
CA ARG A 170 24.67 22.57 -3.93
C ARG A 170 26.08 22.36 -4.46
N GLU A 171 27.01 21.91 -3.62
CA GLU A 171 28.42 21.80 -3.95
C GLU A 171 28.74 20.53 -4.75
N LYS A 172 28.08 19.41 -4.41
CA LYS A 172 28.35 18.08 -5.01
C LYS A 172 28.17 18.05 -6.53
N PHE A 173 27.30 18.88 -7.09
CA PHE A 173 26.95 18.91 -8.51
C PHE A 173 27.21 20.28 -9.14
N ALA A 174 28.16 21.03 -8.56
CA ALA A 174 28.52 22.36 -9.06
C ALA A 174 29.16 22.28 -10.45
N ASP A 175 29.95 21.27 -10.73
CA ASP A 175 30.57 20.95 -12.01
C ASP A 175 29.55 20.62 -13.11
N GLU A 176 28.41 20.02 -12.73
CA GLU A 176 27.30 19.71 -13.64
C GLU A 176 26.29 20.89 -13.78
N HIS A 177 26.55 22.05 -13.16
CA HIS A 177 25.63 23.19 -13.08
C HIS A 177 24.24 22.78 -12.60
N ALA A 178 24.18 21.97 -11.52
CA ALA A 178 22.98 21.38 -10.97
C ALA A 178 22.94 21.47 -9.43
N VAL A 179 21.74 21.34 -8.89
CA VAL A 179 21.47 21.19 -7.45
C VAL A 179 20.90 19.80 -7.22
N GLY A 180 21.48 19.04 -6.27
CA GLY A 180 20.94 17.76 -5.83
C GLY A 180 19.99 17.95 -4.67
N VAL A 181 18.91 17.18 -4.64
CA VAL A 181 18.06 17.00 -3.47
C VAL A 181 18.10 15.53 -3.10
N ILE A 182 18.54 15.23 -1.87
CA ILE A 182 18.64 13.86 -1.36
C ILE A 182 17.73 13.71 -0.15
N CYS A 183 17.05 12.58 -0.08
CA CYS A 183 16.26 12.18 1.07
C CYS A 183 16.78 10.83 1.56
N TRP A 184 17.01 10.71 2.86
CA TRP A 184 17.35 9.49 3.54
C TRP A 184 16.30 9.15 4.57
N MET A 185 16.02 7.87 4.74
CA MET A 185 15.18 7.35 5.82
C MET A 185 15.55 5.90 6.13
N GLU A 186 15.28 5.49 7.35
CA GLU A 186 15.45 4.10 7.77
C GLU A 186 14.11 3.57 8.28
N VAL A 187 13.58 2.53 7.63
CA VAL A 187 12.28 1.94 7.95
C VAL A 187 12.35 0.42 7.95
N ASP A 188 11.56 -0.20 8.79
CA ASP A 188 11.27 -1.62 8.77
C ASP A 188 9.81 -1.86 9.14
N SER A 189 9.21 -2.91 8.60
CA SER A 189 7.85 -3.32 8.94
C SER A 189 7.73 -4.82 9.08
N LYS A 190 6.87 -5.24 10.00
CA LYS A 190 6.59 -6.64 10.23
C LYS A 190 5.17 -6.83 10.74
N VAL A 191 4.54 -7.93 10.37
CA VAL A 191 3.28 -8.35 10.99
C VAL A 191 3.60 -8.87 12.38
N GLU A 192 3.04 -8.21 13.40
CA GLU A 192 3.20 -8.57 14.80
C GLU A 192 2.18 -9.65 15.20
N ASP A 193 0.93 -9.47 14.77
CA ASP A 193 -0.16 -10.40 15.04
C ASP A 193 -0.80 -10.90 13.74
N THR A 194 -0.50 -12.15 13.40
CA THR A 194 -1.03 -12.78 12.18
C THR A 194 -2.53 -13.08 12.26
N GLN A 195 -3.14 -13.08 13.45
CA GLN A 195 -4.59 -13.25 13.59
C GLN A 195 -5.39 -12.02 13.15
N LYS A 196 -4.71 -10.86 13.05
CA LYS A 196 -5.29 -9.59 12.60
C LYS A 196 -5.16 -9.36 11.10
N VAL A 197 -4.58 -10.31 10.37
CA VAL A 197 -4.30 -10.16 8.93
C VAL A 197 -4.79 -11.36 8.17
N ALA A 198 -5.71 -11.15 7.26
CA ALA A 198 -6.20 -12.16 6.34
C ALA A 198 -5.87 -11.77 4.88
N VAL A 199 -5.33 -12.71 4.13
CA VAL A 199 -4.88 -12.52 2.75
C VAL A 199 -5.67 -13.44 1.82
N LEU A 200 -6.23 -12.91 0.74
CA LEU A 200 -6.81 -13.69 -0.33
C LEU A 200 -5.81 -13.78 -1.49
N ALA A 201 -5.43 -15.02 -1.81
CA ALA A 201 -4.60 -15.33 -2.96
C ALA A 201 -5.47 -15.79 -4.13
N MET A 202 -5.16 -15.32 -5.32
CA MET A 202 -5.79 -15.82 -6.54
C MET A 202 -5.24 -17.21 -6.89
N LYS A 203 -6.07 -18.05 -7.51
CA LYS A 203 -5.64 -19.37 -7.98
C LYS A 203 -4.42 -19.23 -8.89
N ALA A 204 -3.39 -20.04 -8.64
CA ALA A 204 -2.24 -20.10 -9.52
C ALA A 204 -2.66 -20.65 -10.90
N SER A 205 -1.99 -20.22 -11.96
CA SER A 205 -2.10 -20.92 -13.25
C SER A 205 -1.47 -22.31 -13.12
N ALA A 206 -2.19 -23.31 -13.61
CA ALA A 206 -1.67 -24.67 -13.71
C ALA A 206 -0.50 -24.71 -14.70
#